data_a2df5d4f698ca7800283abf254fd82b6
#
_entry.id   a2df5d4f698ca7800283abf254fd82b6
#
_cell.length_a   1.000
_cell.length_b   1.000
_cell.length_c   1.000
_cell.angle_alpha   90.00
_cell.angle_beta   90.00
_cell.angle_gamma   90.00
#
_symmetry.space_group_name_H-M   'P 1'
#
loop_
_entity.id
_entity.type
_entity.pdbx_description
1 polymer ?
#
loop_
_entity_poly.entity_id
_entity_poly.type
_entity_poly.pdbx_seq_one_letter_code
_entity_poly.pdbx_strand_id
1 'polypeptide(L)'
;YYIRTMDAKTLQTPIEYLKGVGPNRADLLKTELHIHSFQNLLEFFPFRYIDKSRFYKISELQDNSAEVQIIGKITKVRTLPMKKGKRVVADFEDDTGSIELVWFRGHKWILENVNTNASYVIFGKLNNFNGSFSMPHPEIEELEKAKTKSNVKMYPVYPSTEKLSKRGVSNRMISTLMFGLLEQSGNFSETLPASILADLKLISKTEAMRNVHFPQSSELLAKAQFRLKFEEFFYIQLQLLRKNAVHKSKIKGFRFKQVGEYFNAFYNTVLPFELTGAQKRVLKEIRKDLGSNAQMNRLLQGDVGSGKTIVALMSMLIAIDNGFQACLMAPTEILASQHYEGISELCEPIGVQVEILTGSTKKKDRKVLHERLQNGELH
;
A
#
# COMPACT_ATOMS: atom_id res chain seq x y z
N TYR A 1 24.01 4.76 30.22
CA TYR A 1 22.65 4.78 29.66
C TYR A 1 22.41 3.45 28.97
N TYR A 2 21.66 2.53 29.57
CA TYR A 2 21.21 1.31 28.91
C TYR A 2 20.19 1.72 27.82
N ILE A 3 20.56 1.55 26.56
CA ILE A 3 19.64 1.72 25.43
C ILE A 3 18.65 0.54 25.54
N ARG A 4 17.43 0.81 26.02
CA ARG A 4 16.35 -0.19 26.00
C ARG A 4 15.98 -0.45 24.54
N THR A 5 16.20 -1.68 24.10
CA THR A 5 15.65 -2.15 22.81
C THR A 5 14.32 -2.79 23.07
N MET A 6 13.29 -2.42 22.32
CA MET A 6 11.97 -3.02 22.46
C MET A 6 12.01 -4.46 21.95
N ASP A 7 11.81 -5.40 22.83
CA ASP A 7 11.76 -6.83 22.49
C ASP A 7 10.36 -7.26 22.01
N ALA A 8 10.30 -8.44 21.39
CA ALA A 8 9.04 -8.98 20.85
C ALA A 8 7.97 -9.18 21.94
N LYS A 9 8.37 -9.44 23.18
CA LYS A 9 7.44 -9.62 24.29
C LYS A 9 6.79 -8.31 24.70
N THR A 10 7.56 -7.23 24.76
CA THR A 10 7.04 -5.89 25.05
C THR A 10 6.10 -5.39 23.94
N LEU A 11 6.36 -5.71 22.67
CA LEU A 11 5.47 -5.39 21.56
C LEU A 11 4.09 -6.05 21.68
N GLN A 12 4.02 -7.23 22.25
CA GLN A 12 2.75 -7.95 22.45
C GLN A 12 2.00 -7.53 23.74
N THR A 13 2.52 -6.55 24.49
CA THR A 13 1.82 -6.02 25.68
C THR A 13 0.44 -5.49 25.26
N PRO A 14 -0.65 -5.90 25.95
CA PRO A 14 -1.98 -5.42 25.63
C PRO A 14 -2.11 -3.90 25.80
N ILE A 15 -2.93 -3.28 24.95
CA ILE A 15 -3.05 -1.82 24.81
C ILE A 15 -3.54 -1.13 26.09
N GLU A 16 -4.29 -1.81 26.92
CA GLU A 16 -4.79 -1.30 28.22
C GLU A 16 -3.68 -0.93 29.22
N TYR A 17 -2.47 -1.49 29.07
CA TYR A 17 -1.32 -1.16 29.91
C TYR A 17 -0.59 0.12 29.46
N LEU A 18 -0.98 0.71 28.34
CA LEU A 18 -0.41 1.98 27.91
C LEU A 18 -0.96 3.13 28.76
N LYS A 19 -0.07 3.94 29.30
CA LYS A 19 -0.46 5.12 30.10
C LYS A 19 -1.42 6.02 29.30
N GLY A 20 -2.59 6.27 29.90
CA GLY A 20 -3.64 7.06 29.25
C GLY A 20 -4.72 6.23 28.52
N VAL A 21 -4.55 4.90 28.47
CA VAL A 21 -5.56 3.98 27.91
C VAL A 21 -6.20 3.24 29.08
N GLY A 22 -7.37 3.71 29.54
CA GLY A 22 -8.18 2.97 30.51
C GLY A 22 -9.06 1.91 29.82
N PRO A 23 -9.77 1.04 30.59
CA PRO A 23 -10.56 -0.07 30.04
C PRO A 23 -11.53 0.33 28.91
N ASN A 24 -12.30 1.40 29.10
CA ASN A 24 -13.27 1.88 28.11
C ASN A 24 -12.61 2.36 26.80
N ARG A 25 -11.42 2.95 26.88
CA ARG A 25 -10.67 3.37 25.70
C ARG A 25 -10.01 2.20 25.01
N ALA A 26 -9.49 1.23 25.78
CA ALA A 26 -8.93 0.00 25.24
C ALA A 26 -9.98 -0.76 24.42
N ASP A 27 -11.19 -0.89 24.94
CA ASP A 27 -12.29 -1.53 24.24
C ASP A 27 -12.63 -0.84 22.90
N LEU A 28 -12.69 0.50 22.91
CA LEU A 28 -12.91 1.28 21.70
C LEU A 28 -11.77 1.12 20.67
N LEU A 29 -10.50 1.14 21.11
CA LEU A 29 -9.36 0.95 20.23
C LEU A 29 -9.36 -0.47 19.64
N LYS A 30 -9.72 -1.49 20.41
CA LYS A 30 -9.83 -2.88 19.96
C LYS A 30 -10.97 -3.07 18.95
N THR A 31 -12.15 -2.55 19.24
CA THR A 31 -13.35 -2.79 18.43
C THR A 31 -13.40 -1.95 17.16
N GLU A 32 -12.96 -0.70 17.21
CA GLU A 32 -13.08 0.24 16.08
C GLU A 32 -11.81 0.30 15.20
N LEU A 33 -10.63 0.08 15.77
CA LEU A 33 -9.35 0.20 15.06
C LEU A 33 -8.53 -1.09 15.04
N HIS A 34 -9.02 -2.16 15.66
CA HIS A 34 -8.30 -3.44 15.82
C HIS A 34 -6.93 -3.30 16.50
N ILE A 35 -6.79 -2.31 17.39
CA ILE A 35 -5.57 -2.07 18.14
C ILE A 35 -5.65 -2.83 19.49
N HIS A 36 -5.04 -4.00 19.55
CA HIS A 36 -5.06 -4.88 20.71
C HIS A 36 -3.78 -4.81 21.56
N SER A 37 -2.64 -4.47 20.93
CA SER A 37 -1.32 -4.48 21.54
C SER A 37 -0.53 -3.21 21.22
N PHE A 38 0.63 -3.03 21.85
CA PHE A 38 1.57 -1.96 21.51
C PHE A 38 2.04 -2.05 20.07
N GLN A 39 2.27 -3.27 19.56
CA GLN A 39 2.61 -3.47 18.16
C GLN A 39 1.53 -2.93 17.24
N ASN A 40 0.26 -3.27 17.47
CA ASN A 40 -0.82 -2.78 16.61
C ASN A 40 -0.93 -1.26 16.64
N LEU A 41 -0.67 -0.61 17.77
CA LEU A 41 -0.62 0.85 17.82
C LEU A 41 0.55 1.40 17.02
N LEU A 42 1.76 0.84 17.15
CA LEU A 42 2.94 1.27 16.37
C LEU A 42 2.80 1.04 14.86
N GLU A 43 2.04 0.02 14.45
CA GLU A 43 1.73 -0.27 13.05
C GLU A 43 0.49 0.48 12.54
N PHE A 44 -0.17 1.24 13.39
CA PHE A 44 -1.29 2.10 13.02
C PHE A 44 -0.79 3.41 12.42
N PHE A 45 -0.43 3.38 11.14
CA PHE A 45 0.21 4.49 10.44
C PHE A 45 -0.75 5.63 10.12
N PRO A 46 -0.26 6.90 10.12
CA PRO A 46 -1.04 8.03 9.63
C PRO A 46 -1.37 7.86 8.14
N PHE A 47 -2.57 8.22 7.75
CA PHE A 47 -2.95 8.21 6.32
C PHE A 47 -2.60 9.52 5.60
N ARG A 48 -2.43 10.62 6.34
CA ARG A 48 -1.93 11.90 5.82
C ARG A 48 -1.19 12.68 6.90
N TYR A 49 -0.49 13.72 6.49
CA TYR A 49 0.20 14.64 7.38
C TYR A 49 -0.23 16.07 7.08
N ILE A 50 -0.35 16.85 8.14
CA ILE A 50 -0.66 18.27 8.07
C ILE A 50 0.66 19.01 8.26
N ASP A 51 1.10 19.73 7.22
CA ASP A 51 2.29 20.57 7.30
C ASP A 51 1.94 21.90 7.97
N LYS A 52 2.43 22.10 9.19
CA LYS A 52 2.31 23.36 9.95
C LYS A 52 3.64 24.12 9.95
N SER A 53 4.53 23.87 8.98
CA SER A 53 5.81 24.60 8.90
C SER A 53 5.66 26.00 8.29
N ARG A 54 4.62 26.22 7.47
CA ARG A 54 4.38 27.49 6.78
C ARG A 54 3.27 28.28 7.46
N PHE A 55 3.58 29.54 7.74
CA PHE A 55 2.60 30.55 8.11
C PHE A 55 2.22 31.34 6.86
N TYR A 56 0.94 31.51 6.65
CA TYR A 56 0.40 32.31 5.56
C TYR A 56 0.00 33.69 6.09
N LYS A 57 0.09 34.70 5.25
CA LYS A 57 -0.55 36.00 5.46
C LYS A 57 -1.99 35.92 4.92
N ILE A 58 -2.87 36.75 5.51
CA ILE A 58 -4.28 36.77 5.05
C ILE A 58 -4.38 37.17 3.58
N SER A 59 -3.52 38.06 3.11
CA SER A 59 -3.44 38.46 1.68
C SER A 59 -2.99 37.33 0.73
N GLU A 60 -2.34 36.28 1.24
CA GLU A 60 -1.88 35.12 0.44
C GLU A 60 -2.94 34.03 0.32
N LEU A 61 -4.09 34.17 0.98
CA LEU A 61 -5.12 33.14 1.01
C LEU A 61 -5.78 32.98 -0.37
N GLN A 62 -5.98 31.73 -0.75
CA GLN A 62 -6.61 31.35 -2.01
C GLN A 62 -7.80 30.43 -1.76
N ASP A 63 -8.78 30.45 -2.65
CA ASP A 63 -9.95 29.59 -2.59
C ASP A 63 -9.63 28.17 -3.12
N ASN A 64 -8.79 27.45 -2.41
CA ASN A 64 -8.36 26.09 -2.76
C ASN A 64 -8.70 25.05 -1.69
N SER A 65 -9.56 25.38 -0.75
CA SER A 65 -9.99 24.50 0.37
C SER A 65 -8.82 23.93 1.20
N ALA A 66 -7.64 24.53 1.17
CA ALA A 66 -6.48 24.11 1.93
C ALA A 66 -6.64 24.39 3.43
N GLU A 67 -5.99 23.59 4.25
CA GLU A 67 -5.78 23.91 5.67
C GLU A 67 -4.59 24.86 5.77
N VAL A 68 -4.78 26.00 6.42
CA VAL A 68 -3.75 27.06 6.53
C VAL A 68 -3.47 27.42 7.98
N GLN A 69 -2.25 27.89 8.22
CA GLN A 69 -1.82 28.38 9.52
C GLN A 69 -1.49 29.87 9.39
N ILE A 70 -2.09 30.69 10.27
CA ILE A 70 -1.97 32.14 10.21
C ILE A 70 -1.63 32.66 11.62
N ILE A 71 -0.74 33.68 11.70
CA ILE A 71 -0.46 34.40 12.92
C ILE A 71 -1.17 35.75 12.85
N GLY A 72 -1.90 36.08 13.90
CA GLY A 72 -2.61 37.38 13.99
C GLY A 72 -3.21 37.62 15.37
N LYS A 73 -4.12 38.58 15.45
CA LYS A 73 -4.83 38.94 16.68
C LYS A 73 -6.33 38.77 16.52
N ILE A 74 -6.99 38.38 17.59
CA ILE A 74 -8.45 38.39 17.66
C ILE A 74 -8.86 39.77 18.19
N THR A 75 -9.60 40.55 17.40
CA THR A 75 -9.94 41.93 17.73
C THR A 75 -11.32 42.10 18.31
N LYS A 76 -12.29 41.32 17.83
CA LYS A 76 -13.68 41.36 18.30
C LYS A 76 -14.25 39.95 18.41
N VAL A 77 -14.99 39.68 19.50
CA VAL A 77 -15.71 38.44 19.69
C VAL A 77 -17.20 38.77 19.86
N ARG A 78 -18.05 38.13 19.04
CA ARG A 78 -19.49 38.40 18.97
C ARG A 78 -20.28 37.09 19.04
N THR A 79 -21.44 37.13 19.69
CA THR A 79 -22.38 36.04 19.67
C THR A 79 -23.54 36.40 18.74
N LEU A 80 -23.76 35.62 17.70
CA LEU A 80 -24.83 35.83 16.72
C LEU A 80 -25.90 34.74 16.85
N PRO A 81 -27.20 35.13 16.80
CA PRO A 81 -28.28 34.18 16.80
C PRO A 81 -28.34 33.39 15.48
N MET A 82 -28.80 32.15 15.53
CA MET A 82 -29.12 31.32 14.38
C MET A 82 -30.56 30.81 14.45
N LYS A 83 -31.12 30.31 13.36
CA LYS A 83 -32.45 29.67 13.33
C LYS A 83 -32.63 28.58 14.40
N LYS A 84 -31.53 27.84 14.71
CA LYS A 84 -31.48 26.88 15.82
C LYS A 84 -30.20 27.13 16.63
N GLY A 85 -30.27 27.86 17.73
CA GLY A 85 -29.14 28.11 18.63
C GLY A 85 -28.40 29.42 18.36
N LYS A 86 -27.10 29.45 18.71
CA LYS A 86 -26.22 30.59 18.55
C LYS A 86 -24.88 30.17 18.00
N ARG A 87 -24.13 31.08 17.35
CA ARG A 87 -22.75 30.91 16.96
C ARG A 87 -21.90 32.03 17.56
N VAL A 88 -20.66 31.72 17.87
CA VAL A 88 -19.65 32.70 18.23
C VAL A 88 -18.79 32.98 17.00
N VAL A 89 -18.56 34.26 16.75
CA VAL A 89 -17.79 34.76 15.65
C VAL A 89 -16.73 35.69 16.19
N ALA A 90 -15.53 35.62 15.66
CA ALA A 90 -14.44 36.55 16.01
C ALA A 90 -13.75 37.10 14.76
N ASP A 91 -13.43 38.39 14.78
CA ASP A 91 -12.61 39.00 13.75
C ASP A 91 -11.14 38.73 14.07
N PHE A 92 -10.43 38.17 13.09
CA PHE A 92 -9.01 37.83 13.20
C PHE A 92 -8.23 38.59 12.13
N GLU A 93 -7.20 39.29 12.56
CA GLU A 93 -6.47 40.26 11.73
C GLU A 93 -4.97 40.02 11.81
N ASP A 94 -4.29 40.17 10.67
CA ASP A 94 -2.86 40.35 10.58
C ASP A 94 -2.53 41.76 9.96
N ASP A 95 -1.27 41.98 9.61
CA ASP A 95 -0.83 43.22 8.95
C ASP A 95 -1.30 43.36 7.50
N THR A 96 -1.98 42.35 6.92
CA THR A 96 -2.35 42.28 5.50
C THR A 96 -3.85 42.21 5.26
N GLY A 97 -4.65 41.88 6.29
CA GLY A 97 -6.08 41.76 6.13
C GLY A 97 -6.80 41.19 7.36
N SER A 98 -8.08 40.83 7.17
CA SER A 98 -8.92 40.24 8.20
C SER A 98 -9.72 39.06 7.67
N ILE A 99 -9.99 38.07 8.53
CA ILE A 99 -10.90 36.96 8.28
C ILE A 99 -11.80 36.69 9.47
N GLU A 100 -12.93 36.01 9.23
CA GLU A 100 -13.87 35.68 10.28
C GLU A 100 -13.62 34.26 10.81
N LEU A 101 -13.45 34.08 12.12
CA LEU A 101 -13.42 32.79 12.81
C LEU A 101 -14.80 32.44 13.32
N VAL A 102 -15.28 31.23 13.11
CA VAL A 102 -16.68 30.84 13.42
C VAL A 102 -16.74 29.59 14.26
N TRP A 103 -17.45 29.60 15.37
CA TRP A 103 -17.72 28.44 16.21
C TRP A 103 -19.21 28.21 16.39
N PHE A 104 -19.67 27.02 16.01
CA PHE A 104 -21.04 26.56 16.20
C PHE A 104 -21.21 25.77 17.51
N ARG A 105 -20.11 25.39 18.16
CA ARG A 105 -20.04 24.64 19.43
C ARG A 105 -18.87 25.15 20.27
N GLY A 106 -18.89 24.85 21.57
CA GLY A 106 -17.78 25.23 22.47
C GLY A 106 -17.78 26.73 22.84
N HIS A 107 -18.91 27.42 22.71
CA HIS A 107 -19.07 28.87 22.89
C HIS A 107 -18.51 29.36 24.23
N LYS A 108 -18.82 28.64 25.34
CA LYS A 108 -18.40 29.03 26.70
C LYS A 108 -16.89 29.10 26.79
N TRP A 109 -16.20 28.08 26.26
CA TRP A 109 -14.74 28.00 26.30
C TRP A 109 -14.10 29.16 25.52
N ILE A 110 -14.63 29.51 24.33
CA ILE A 110 -14.11 30.61 23.51
C ILE A 110 -14.25 31.94 24.24
N LEU A 111 -15.46 32.21 24.79
CA LEU A 111 -15.76 33.47 25.49
C LEU A 111 -14.92 33.65 26.78
N GLU A 112 -14.55 32.56 27.45
CA GLU A 112 -13.80 32.58 28.71
C GLU A 112 -12.28 32.60 28.51
N ASN A 113 -11.78 32.05 27.38
CA ASN A 113 -10.33 31.81 27.21
C ASN A 113 -9.67 32.60 26.07
N VAL A 114 -10.43 33.31 25.26
CA VAL A 114 -9.88 34.17 24.22
C VAL A 114 -9.57 35.56 24.78
N ASN A 115 -8.30 35.95 24.69
CA ASN A 115 -7.82 37.26 25.08
C ASN A 115 -7.56 38.13 23.84
N THR A 116 -8.32 39.20 23.65
CA THR A 116 -8.20 40.10 22.49
C THR A 116 -6.88 40.88 22.44
N ASN A 117 -6.11 40.91 23.54
CA ASN A 117 -4.80 41.58 23.59
C ASN A 117 -3.63 40.62 23.23
N ALA A 118 -3.89 39.35 23.04
CA ALA A 118 -2.86 38.34 22.73
C ALA A 118 -2.77 38.08 21.22
N SER A 119 -1.59 37.69 20.80
CA SER A 119 -1.38 37.14 19.44
C SER A 119 -1.63 35.64 19.45
N TYR A 120 -2.27 35.14 18.41
CA TYR A 120 -2.63 33.76 18.25
C TYR A 120 -2.07 33.17 16.97
N VAL A 121 -1.78 31.90 17.03
CA VAL A 121 -1.67 31.02 15.84
C VAL A 121 -3.01 30.34 15.66
N ILE A 122 -3.60 30.51 14.50
CA ILE A 122 -4.82 29.79 14.11
C ILE A 122 -4.48 28.78 13.03
N PHE A 123 -5.17 27.64 13.06
CA PHE A 123 -5.04 26.61 12.03
C PHE A 123 -6.43 26.05 11.69
N GLY A 124 -6.72 25.93 10.41
CA GLY A 124 -7.99 25.36 9.97
C GLY A 124 -8.21 25.45 8.47
N LYS A 125 -9.34 24.91 8.04
CA LYS A 125 -9.78 24.94 6.65
C LYS A 125 -10.49 26.27 6.37
N LEU A 126 -10.15 26.89 5.24
CA LEU A 126 -10.82 28.09 4.77
C LEU A 126 -12.14 27.75 4.08
N ASN A 127 -13.15 28.58 4.35
CA ASN A 127 -14.34 28.68 3.54
C ASN A 127 -14.39 30.06 2.89
N ASN A 128 -14.69 30.11 1.60
CA ASN A 128 -14.93 31.35 0.88
C ASN A 128 -16.44 31.51 0.67
N PHE A 129 -16.98 32.65 1.09
CA PHE A 129 -18.36 33.00 0.82
C PHE A 129 -18.42 34.44 0.31
N ASN A 130 -18.83 34.63 -0.95
CA ASN A 130 -18.91 35.93 -1.62
C ASN A 130 -17.61 36.75 -1.54
N GLY A 131 -16.46 36.12 -1.71
CA GLY A 131 -15.15 36.79 -1.68
C GLY A 131 -14.59 37.07 -0.27
N SER A 132 -15.33 36.70 0.79
CA SER A 132 -14.85 36.81 2.17
C SER A 132 -14.42 35.46 2.71
N PHE A 133 -13.21 35.37 3.25
CA PHE A 133 -12.72 34.16 3.89
C PHE A 133 -13.21 34.03 5.33
N SER A 134 -13.61 32.83 5.70
CA SER A 134 -13.92 32.47 7.07
C SER A 134 -13.27 31.13 7.42
N MET A 135 -12.98 30.91 8.70
CA MET A 135 -12.43 29.66 9.20
C MET A 135 -13.34 29.07 10.27
N PRO A 136 -14.14 28.03 9.93
CA PRO A 136 -15.02 27.37 10.89
C PRO A 136 -14.22 26.46 11.83
N HIS A 137 -14.51 26.57 13.12
CA HIS A 137 -13.87 25.76 14.18
C HIS A 137 -12.33 25.69 14.10
N PRO A 138 -11.61 26.85 13.97
CA PRO A 138 -10.16 26.79 13.94
C PRO A 138 -9.58 26.22 15.24
N GLU A 139 -8.44 25.54 15.12
CA GLU A 139 -7.54 25.36 16.25
C GLU A 139 -6.94 26.74 16.57
N ILE A 140 -6.97 27.15 17.83
CA ILE A 140 -6.37 28.41 18.28
C ILE A 140 -5.40 28.15 19.41
N GLU A 141 -4.22 28.77 19.34
CA GLU A 141 -3.20 28.70 20.38
C GLU A 141 -2.50 30.08 20.52
N GLU A 142 -2.29 30.50 21.75
CA GLU A 142 -1.51 31.73 21.97
C GLU A 142 -0.09 31.58 21.40
N LEU A 143 0.40 32.60 20.71
CA LEU A 143 1.68 32.57 20.02
C LEU A 143 2.85 32.21 20.94
N GLU A 144 2.86 32.69 22.17
CA GLU A 144 3.91 32.39 23.16
C GLU A 144 3.90 30.92 23.57
N LYS A 145 2.72 30.31 23.71
CA LYS A 145 2.57 28.89 23.99
C LYS A 145 2.93 28.03 22.76
N ALA A 146 2.62 28.50 21.57
CA ALA A 146 2.99 27.82 20.33
C ALA A 146 4.51 27.78 20.12
N LYS A 147 5.23 28.86 20.42
CA LYS A 147 6.70 28.93 20.33
C LYS A 147 7.41 27.94 21.25
N THR A 148 6.84 27.63 22.41
CA THR A 148 7.47 26.74 23.40
C THR A 148 7.18 25.25 23.12
N LYS A 149 6.16 24.93 22.32
CA LYS A 149 5.61 23.57 22.23
C LYS A 149 6.15 22.72 21.09
N SER A 150 6.70 23.24 20.01
CA SER A 150 6.96 22.33 18.92
C SER A 150 8.08 22.62 17.94
N ASN A 151 9.00 21.66 17.88
CA ASN A 151 9.81 21.35 16.71
C ASN A 151 9.07 20.46 15.70
N VAL A 152 7.81 20.07 15.94
CA VAL A 152 7.03 19.19 15.05
C VAL A 152 6.39 20.04 13.96
N LYS A 153 6.95 19.99 12.78
CA LYS A 153 6.46 20.72 11.60
C LYS A 153 5.33 19.98 10.87
N MET A 154 5.30 18.68 10.97
CA MET A 154 4.33 17.82 10.29
C MET A 154 3.53 16.99 11.30
N TYR A 155 2.24 17.21 11.37
CA TYR A 155 1.34 16.53 12.31
C TYR A 155 0.67 15.33 11.66
N PRO A 156 0.77 14.14 12.26
CA PRO A 156 0.14 12.94 11.74
C PRO A 156 -1.38 12.99 11.89
N VAL A 157 -2.10 12.53 10.87
CA VAL A 157 -3.55 12.32 10.92
C VAL A 157 -3.82 10.83 10.80
N TYR A 158 -4.35 10.25 11.87
CA TYR A 158 -4.68 8.83 11.95
C TYR A 158 -6.11 8.58 11.48
N PRO A 159 -6.39 7.39 10.91
CA PRO A 159 -7.75 6.96 10.63
C PRO A 159 -8.61 7.00 11.89
N SER A 160 -9.86 7.42 11.76
CA SER A 160 -10.81 7.50 12.88
C SER A 160 -12.22 7.17 12.41
N THR A 161 -13.08 6.79 13.35
CA THR A 161 -14.49 6.54 13.11
C THR A 161 -15.34 7.61 13.81
N GLU A 162 -16.56 7.79 13.33
CA GLU A 162 -17.50 8.72 13.98
C GLU A 162 -17.79 8.35 15.45
N LYS A 163 -17.80 7.05 15.75
CA LYS A 163 -18.01 6.52 17.10
C LYS A 163 -16.87 6.87 18.04
N LEU A 164 -15.62 6.78 17.58
CA LEU A 164 -14.44 7.21 18.32
C LEU A 164 -14.51 8.70 18.64
N SER A 165 -14.82 9.53 17.64
CA SER A 165 -14.93 10.97 17.80
C SER A 165 -16.02 11.36 18.82
N LYS A 166 -17.20 10.71 18.77
CA LYS A 166 -18.29 10.92 19.74
C LYS A 166 -17.93 10.51 21.16
N ARG A 167 -17.03 9.51 21.32
CA ARG A 167 -16.57 9.01 22.62
C ARG A 167 -15.28 9.70 23.11
N GLY A 168 -14.82 10.77 22.44
CA GLY A 168 -13.69 11.58 22.86
C GLY A 168 -12.32 11.00 22.49
N VAL A 169 -12.25 9.97 21.63
CA VAL A 169 -10.99 9.46 21.06
C VAL A 169 -10.67 10.28 19.80
N SER A 170 -9.99 11.40 20.00
CA SER A 170 -9.59 12.31 18.93
C SER A 170 -8.23 11.93 18.33
N ASN A 171 -7.92 12.48 17.14
CA ASN A 171 -6.59 12.37 16.52
C ASN A 171 -5.46 12.82 17.48
N ARG A 172 -5.69 13.92 18.21
CA ARG A 172 -4.73 14.42 19.21
C ARG A 172 -4.45 13.40 20.31
N MET A 173 -5.48 12.69 20.77
CA MET A 173 -5.31 11.64 21.77
C MET A 173 -4.50 10.47 21.21
N ILE A 174 -4.81 9.97 20.01
CA ILE A 174 -4.06 8.89 19.36
C ILE A 174 -2.59 9.32 19.18
N SER A 175 -2.33 10.54 18.71
CA SER A 175 -0.97 11.09 18.59
C SER A 175 -0.24 11.14 19.93
N THR A 176 -0.93 11.51 21.01
CA THR A 176 -0.33 11.56 22.36
C THR A 176 0.04 10.16 22.87
N LEU A 177 -0.84 9.17 22.65
CA LEU A 177 -0.57 7.76 22.99
C LEU A 177 0.61 7.20 22.18
N MET A 178 0.64 7.49 20.88
CA MET A 178 1.72 7.09 19.98
C MET A 178 3.06 7.69 20.42
N PHE A 179 3.09 9.00 20.68
CA PHE A 179 4.29 9.67 21.16
C PHE A 179 4.79 9.05 22.48
N GLY A 180 3.91 8.85 23.45
CA GLY A 180 4.26 8.23 24.72
C GLY A 180 4.79 6.81 24.55
N LEU A 181 4.22 6.02 23.64
CA LEU A 181 4.70 4.68 23.34
C LEU A 181 6.07 4.69 22.66
N LEU A 182 6.30 5.57 21.68
CA LEU A 182 7.61 5.71 21.02
C LEU A 182 8.73 6.16 21.98
N GLU A 183 8.43 7.05 22.94
CA GLU A 183 9.39 7.45 23.97
C GLU A 183 9.73 6.29 24.92
N GLN A 184 8.75 5.47 25.28
CA GLN A 184 8.96 4.28 26.12
C GLN A 184 9.69 3.15 25.38
N SER A 185 9.52 3.06 24.05
CA SER A 185 10.04 1.96 23.23
C SER A 185 11.56 1.94 23.10
N GLY A 186 12.21 3.11 23.26
CA GLY A 186 13.65 3.23 23.02
C GLY A 186 14.00 2.97 21.54
N ASN A 187 14.86 1.99 21.29
CA ASN A 187 15.24 1.59 19.94
C ASN A 187 14.49 0.31 19.50
N PHE A 188 14.16 0.26 18.22
CA PHE A 188 13.62 -0.95 17.58
C PHE A 188 14.76 -1.82 17.07
N SER A 189 14.63 -3.13 17.24
CA SER A 189 15.57 -4.10 16.67
C SER A 189 15.57 -3.99 15.15
N GLU A 190 16.77 -3.97 14.55
CA GLU A 190 16.89 -3.94 13.10
C GLU A 190 16.46 -5.29 12.51
N THR A 191 15.73 -5.22 11.44
CA THR A 191 15.08 -6.38 10.80
C THR A 191 15.68 -6.72 9.44
N LEU A 192 16.44 -5.79 8.83
CA LEU A 192 17.10 -6.01 7.56
C LEU A 192 18.60 -6.23 7.75
N PRO A 193 19.26 -7.05 6.90
CA PRO A 193 20.71 -7.22 6.89
C PRO A 193 21.44 -5.89 6.65
N ALA A 194 22.58 -5.70 7.31
CA ALA A 194 23.39 -4.49 7.19
C ALA A 194 23.83 -4.20 5.74
N SER A 195 24.06 -5.23 4.93
CA SER A 195 24.38 -5.09 3.50
C SER A 195 23.25 -4.41 2.74
N ILE A 196 22.01 -4.83 2.95
CA ILE A 196 20.83 -4.25 2.29
C ILE A 196 20.63 -2.78 2.71
N LEU A 197 20.83 -2.49 4.00
CA LEU A 197 20.74 -1.12 4.51
C LEU A 197 21.77 -0.21 3.82
N ALA A 198 23.02 -0.68 3.67
CA ALA A 198 24.09 0.06 3.03
C ALA A 198 23.87 0.24 1.52
N ASP A 199 23.56 -0.84 0.81
CA ASP A 199 23.38 -0.85 -0.66
C ASP A 199 22.24 0.08 -1.11
N LEU A 200 21.13 0.09 -0.37
CA LEU A 200 19.95 0.89 -0.68
C LEU A 200 19.89 2.20 0.10
N LYS A 201 20.91 2.52 0.90
CA LYS A 201 20.98 3.74 1.73
C LYS A 201 19.72 3.93 2.58
N LEU A 202 19.24 2.84 3.18
CA LEU A 202 18.05 2.88 4.03
C LEU A 202 18.38 3.40 5.42
N ILE A 203 17.48 4.19 5.99
CA ILE A 203 17.56 4.62 7.39
C ILE A 203 17.26 3.43 8.33
N SER A 204 17.68 3.52 9.58
CA SER A 204 17.44 2.49 10.59
C SER A 204 15.94 2.27 10.86
N LYS A 205 15.58 1.10 11.40
CA LYS A 205 14.20 0.81 11.82
C LYS A 205 13.68 1.83 12.83
N THR A 206 14.52 2.24 13.77
CA THR A 206 14.16 3.23 14.80
C THR A 206 13.85 4.59 14.19
N GLU A 207 14.71 5.09 13.29
CA GLU A 207 14.47 6.35 12.59
C GLU A 207 13.22 6.29 11.72
N ALA A 208 12.99 5.16 11.04
CA ALA A 208 11.82 4.97 10.21
C ALA A 208 10.53 5.01 11.04
N MET A 209 10.47 4.28 12.17
CA MET A 209 9.30 4.27 13.04
C MET A 209 9.03 5.64 13.68
N ARG A 210 10.06 6.37 14.07
CA ARG A 210 9.89 7.73 14.62
C ARG A 210 9.42 8.72 13.56
N ASN A 211 10.02 8.70 12.37
CA ASN A 211 9.71 9.67 11.32
C ASN A 211 8.43 9.35 10.52
N VAL A 212 7.93 8.10 10.52
CA VAL A 212 6.61 7.82 9.95
C VAL A 212 5.48 8.35 10.84
N HIS A 213 5.67 8.44 12.14
CA HIS A 213 4.66 8.98 13.05
C HIS A 213 4.86 10.48 13.32
N PHE A 214 6.09 10.92 13.55
CA PHE A 214 6.43 12.32 13.87
C PHE A 214 7.60 12.76 13.01
N PRO A 215 7.37 13.06 11.73
CA PRO A 215 8.43 13.43 10.80
C PRO A 215 9.07 14.78 11.16
N GLN A 216 10.40 14.79 11.20
CA GLN A 216 11.16 16.02 11.40
C GLN A 216 11.25 16.86 10.11
N SER A 217 11.15 16.20 8.95
CA SER A 217 11.10 16.83 7.64
C SER A 217 10.34 15.97 6.64
N SER A 218 9.91 16.56 5.51
CA SER A 218 9.31 15.83 4.39
C SER A 218 10.25 14.78 3.78
N GLU A 219 11.55 15.08 3.74
CA GLU A 219 12.57 14.16 3.27
C GLU A 219 12.71 12.93 4.17
N LEU A 220 12.77 13.13 5.49
CA LEU A 220 12.82 12.02 6.46
C LEU A 220 11.55 11.20 6.47
N LEU A 221 10.40 11.82 6.26
CA LEU A 221 9.13 11.11 6.07
C LEU A 221 9.18 10.19 4.83
N ALA A 222 9.65 10.72 3.69
CA ALA A 222 9.78 9.92 2.47
C ALA A 222 10.74 8.74 2.66
N LYS A 223 11.89 8.95 3.30
CA LYS A 223 12.84 7.89 3.64
C LYS A 223 12.22 6.83 4.58
N ALA A 224 11.47 7.27 5.58
CA ALA A 224 10.78 6.38 6.53
C ALA A 224 9.73 5.52 5.82
N GLN A 225 8.88 6.12 5.01
CA GLN A 225 7.88 5.42 4.22
C GLN A 225 8.50 4.43 3.24
N PHE A 226 9.58 4.84 2.54
CA PHE A 226 10.30 3.95 1.63
C PHE A 226 10.88 2.75 2.37
N ARG A 227 11.56 2.98 3.51
CA ARG A 227 12.15 1.93 4.35
C ARG A 227 11.12 0.91 4.82
N LEU A 228 9.95 1.37 5.32
CA LEU A 228 8.91 0.48 5.83
C LEU A 228 8.22 -0.31 4.71
N LYS A 229 7.89 0.34 3.58
CA LYS A 229 7.35 -0.34 2.39
C LYS A 229 8.32 -1.36 1.83
N PHE A 230 9.62 -1.01 1.72
CA PHE A 230 10.63 -1.94 1.26
C PHE A 230 10.69 -3.18 2.15
N GLU A 231 10.71 -3.00 3.47
CA GLU A 231 10.74 -4.10 4.43
C GLU A 231 9.55 -5.04 4.27
N GLU A 232 8.34 -4.50 4.15
CA GLU A 232 7.13 -5.30 3.95
C GLU A 232 7.23 -6.16 2.69
N PHE A 233 7.56 -5.56 1.54
CA PHE A 233 7.73 -6.30 0.29
C PHE A 233 8.91 -7.28 0.33
N PHE A 234 9.99 -6.93 0.99
CA PHE A 234 11.15 -7.81 1.16
C PHE A 234 10.76 -9.10 1.87
N TYR A 235 10.04 -9.02 2.98
CA TYR A 235 9.61 -10.22 3.71
C TYR A 235 8.58 -11.03 2.94
N ILE A 236 7.64 -10.41 2.24
CA ILE A 236 6.70 -11.12 1.36
C ILE A 236 7.47 -11.91 0.30
N GLN A 237 8.42 -11.27 -0.39
CA GLN A 237 9.25 -11.92 -1.39
C GLN A 237 10.12 -13.04 -0.81
N LEU A 238 10.73 -12.81 0.35
CA LEU A 238 11.52 -13.81 1.04
C LEU A 238 10.69 -15.06 1.39
N GLN A 239 9.48 -14.88 1.88
CA GLN A 239 8.55 -16.00 2.16
C GLN A 239 8.18 -16.77 0.90
N LEU A 240 7.89 -16.07 -0.20
CA LEU A 240 7.59 -16.69 -1.50
C LEU A 240 8.79 -17.49 -2.05
N LEU A 241 9.99 -16.89 -2.01
CA LEU A 241 11.21 -17.55 -2.44
C LEU A 241 11.53 -18.78 -1.60
N ARG A 242 11.36 -18.68 -0.26
CA ARG A 242 11.53 -19.82 0.66
C ARG A 242 10.54 -20.95 0.33
N LYS A 243 9.26 -20.60 0.14
CA LYS A 243 8.23 -21.57 -0.24
C LYS A 243 8.59 -22.28 -1.56
N ASN A 244 9.00 -21.51 -2.56
CA ASN A 244 9.42 -22.03 -3.85
C ASN A 244 10.67 -22.91 -3.73
N ALA A 245 11.67 -22.53 -2.96
CA ALA A 245 12.86 -23.32 -2.74
C ALA A 245 12.55 -24.66 -2.05
N VAL A 246 11.70 -24.64 -1.02
CA VAL A 246 11.22 -25.86 -0.34
C VAL A 246 10.42 -26.74 -1.31
N HIS A 247 9.54 -26.15 -2.12
CA HIS A 247 8.76 -26.89 -3.11
C HIS A 247 9.67 -27.59 -4.13
N LYS A 248 10.62 -26.87 -4.72
CA LYS A 248 11.61 -27.40 -5.68
C LYS A 248 12.49 -28.50 -5.09
N SER A 249 12.80 -28.45 -3.80
CA SER A 249 13.59 -29.50 -3.13
C SER A 249 12.81 -30.79 -2.89
N LYS A 250 11.49 -30.68 -2.63
CA LYS A 250 10.63 -31.81 -2.27
C LYS A 250 9.95 -32.46 -3.47
N ILE A 251 9.53 -31.67 -4.46
CA ILE A 251 8.80 -32.15 -5.63
C ILE A 251 9.73 -32.17 -6.83
N LYS A 252 10.06 -33.37 -7.28
CA LYS A 252 10.82 -33.58 -8.50
C LYS A 252 9.90 -33.42 -9.70
N GLY A 253 10.35 -32.72 -10.73
CA GLY A 253 9.68 -32.59 -12.02
C GLY A 253 10.18 -33.65 -13.02
N PHE A 254 9.43 -33.83 -14.08
CA PHE A 254 9.94 -34.57 -15.26
C PHE A 254 11.03 -33.72 -15.93
N ARG A 255 12.10 -34.40 -16.32
CA ARG A 255 13.26 -33.74 -16.95
C ARG A 255 13.17 -33.88 -18.46
N PHE A 256 12.96 -32.80 -19.16
CA PHE A 256 12.97 -32.75 -20.61
C PHE A 256 14.42 -32.55 -21.10
N LYS A 257 15.03 -33.58 -21.60
CA LYS A 257 16.47 -33.60 -21.90
C LYS A 257 16.79 -33.02 -23.26
N GLN A 258 15.88 -33.10 -24.21
CA GLN A 258 16.13 -32.76 -25.62
C GLN A 258 15.15 -31.74 -26.17
N VAL A 259 15.58 -31.04 -27.17
CA VAL A 259 14.73 -30.28 -28.11
C VAL A 259 14.77 -31.06 -29.39
N GLY A 260 13.66 -31.71 -29.74
CA GLY A 260 13.61 -32.70 -30.80
C GLY A 260 13.04 -32.18 -32.10
N GLU A 261 12.41 -33.08 -32.83
CA GLU A 261 11.96 -32.84 -34.20
C GLU A 261 10.78 -31.88 -34.29
N TYR A 262 9.78 -32.00 -33.41
CA TYR A 262 8.59 -31.14 -33.42
C TYR A 262 8.96 -29.67 -33.19
N PHE A 263 9.80 -29.41 -32.20
CA PHE A 263 10.26 -28.04 -31.93
C PHE A 263 11.07 -27.46 -33.09
N ASN A 264 12.00 -28.25 -33.64
CA ASN A 264 12.88 -27.78 -34.72
C ASN A 264 12.14 -27.59 -36.02
N ALA A 265 11.22 -28.52 -36.38
CA ALA A 265 10.36 -28.39 -37.56
C ALA A 265 9.48 -27.14 -37.43
N PHE A 266 8.82 -26.94 -36.29
CA PHE A 266 8.03 -25.75 -36.05
C PHE A 266 8.84 -24.46 -36.21
N TYR A 267 10.00 -24.39 -35.55
CA TYR A 267 10.86 -23.19 -35.56
C TYR A 267 11.39 -22.84 -36.97
N ASN A 268 11.76 -23.88 -37.76
CA ASN A 268 12.41 -23.65 -39.04
C ASN A 268 11.45 -23.53 -40.22
N THR A 269 10.25 -24.15 -40.14
CA THR A 269 9.37 -24.29 -41.32
C THR A 269 7.98 -23.72 -41.14
N VAL A 270 7.45 -23.68 -39.91
CA VAL A 270 6.05 -23.28 -39.66
C VAL A 270 5.95 -21.87 -39.13
N LEU A 271 6.91 -21.44 -38.29
CA LEU A 271 6.83 -20.14 -37.64
C LEU A 271 6.81 -19.02 -38.69
N PRO A 272 5.74 -18.19 -38.77
CA PRO A 272 5.55 -17.24 -39.85
C PRO A 272 6.37 -15.95 -39.72
N PHE A 273 7.18 -15.82 -38.65
CA PHE A 273 7.99 -14.64 -38.35
C PHE A 273 9.23 -15.01 -37.52
N GLU A 274 10.21 -14.16 -37.52
CA GLU A 274 11.35 -14.33 -36.62
C GLU A 274 10.99 -13.98 -35.19
N LEU A 275 11.44 -14.82 -34.23
CA LEU A 275 11.31 -14.54 -32.82
C LEU A 275 12.11 -13.30 -32.43
N THR A 276 11.50 -12.46 -31.62
CA THR A 276 12.20 -11.32 -31.02
C THR A 276 13.29 -11.77 -30.05
N GLY A 277 14.25 -10.89 -29.77
CA GLY A 277 15.30 -11.16 -28.79
C GLY A 277 14.76 -11.52 -27.39
N ALA A 278 13.64 -10.92 -26.98
CA ALA A 278 12.96 -11.23 -25.73
C ALA A 278 12.36 -12.65 -25.73
N GLN A 279 11.67 -13.05 -26.78
CA GLN A 279 11.10 -14.38 -26.93
C GLN A 279 12.20 -15.46 -26.95
N LYS A 280 13.28 -15.23 -27.71
CA LYS A 280 14.46 -16.14 -27.72
C LYS A 280 15.09 -16.30 -26.32
N ARG A 281 15.21 -15.21 -25.56
CA ARG A 281 15.71 -15.26 -24.18
C ARG A 281 14.80 -16.06 -23.27
N VAL A 282 13.50 -15.80 -23.29
CA VAL A 282 12.50 -16.49 -22.45
C VAL A 282 12.45 -17.98 -22.75
N LEU A 283 12.47 -18.38 -24.04
CA LEU A 283 12.51 -19.78 -24.43
C LEU A 283 13.78 -20.50 -23.94
N LYS A 284 14.93 -19.82 -23.96
CA LYS A 284 16.18 -20.37 -23.38
C LYS A 284 16.06 -20.60 -21.87
N GLU A 285 15.43 -19.68 -21.15
CA GLU A 285 15.18 -19.80 -19.71
C GLU A 285 14.19 -20.96 -19.42
N ILE A 286 13.08 -21.04 -20.14
CA ILE A 286 12.10 -22.12 -20.03
C ILE A 286 12.78 -23.47 -20.31
N ARG A 287 13.56 -23.57 -21.38
CA ARG A 287 14.31 -24.80 -21.70
C ARG A 287 15.26 -25.21 -20.57
N LYS A 288 15.96 -24.24 -19.97
CA LYS A 288 16.86 -24.49 -18.83
C LYS A 288 16.08 -25.07 -17.64
N ASP A 289 14.90 -24.50 -17.34
CA ASP A 289 14.07 -24.97 -16.24
C ASP A 289 13.48 -26.36 -16.52
N LEU A 290 12.93 -26.60 -17.74
CA LEU A 290 12.41 -27.90 -18.16
C LEU A 290 13.48 -28.99 -18.16
N GLY A 291 14.73 -28.64 -18.44
CA GLY A 291 15.89 -29.55 -18.34
C GLY A 291 16.34 -29.83 -16.90
N SER A 292 15.81 -29.11 -15.91
CA SER A 292 16.11 -29.33 -14.50
C SER A 292 15.31 -30.49 -13.92
N ASN A 293 15.69 -30.94 -12.71
CA ASN A 293 14.94 -32.00 -12.00
C ASN A 293 13.86 -31.39 -11.06
N ALA A 294 13.37 -30.20 -11.35
CA ALA A 294 12.35 -29.52 -10.57
C ALA A 294 11.17 -29.14 -11.46
N GLN A 295 9.98 -29.19 -10.88
CA GLN A 295 8.78 -28.72 -11.57
C GLN A 295 8.90 -27.23 -11.87
N MET A 296 8.76 -26.88 -13.15
CA MET A 296 8.77 -25.46 -13.58
C MET A 296 7.42 -24.82 -13.23
N ASN A 297 7.48 -23.62 -12.65
CA ASN A 297 6.34 -22.74 -12.48
C ASN A 297 6.80 -21.32 -12.82
N ARG A 298 6.37 -20.81 -13.98
CA ARG A 298 6.75 -19.49 -14.49
C ARG A 298 5.54 -18.68 -14.90
N LEU A 299 5.56 -17.40 -14.55
CA LEU A 299 4.66 -16.40 -15.11
C LEU A 299 5.32 -15.79 -16.35
N LEU A 300 4.68 -15.95 -17.53
CA LEU A 300 5.06 -15.26 -18.75
C LEU A 300 4.22 -13.99 -18.87
N GLN A 301 4.87 -12.84 -18.74
CA GLN A 301 4.24 -11.52 -18.84
C GLN A 301 4.66 -10.79 -20.10
N GLY A 302 3.73 -10.08 -20.72
CA GLY A 302 3.95 -9.27 -21.92
C GLY A 302 2.64 -8.65 -22.40
N ASP A 303 2.73 -7.65 -23.27
CA ASP A 303 1.59 -6.95 -23.82
C ASP A 303 0.70 -7.85 -24.70
N VAL A 304 -0.50 -7.38 -25.02
CA VAL A 304 -1.38 -8.04 -26.00
C VAL A 304 -0.66 -8.06 -27.36
N GLY A 305 -0.67 -9.20 -28.04
CA GLY A 305 0.05 -9.35 -29.32
C GLY A 305 1.56 -9.60 -29.21
N SER A 306 2.16 -9.68 -28.00
CA SER A 306 3.59 -9.95 -27.83
C SER A 306 4.04 -11.40 -28.14
N GLY A 307 3.12 -12.24 -28.62
CA GLY A 307 3.42 -13.63 -29.00
C GLY A 307 3.56 -14.62 -27.83
N LYS A 308 2.90 -14.34 -26.68
CA LYS A 308 2.93 -15.26 -25.52
C LYS A 308 2.44 -16.67 -25.88
N THR A 309 1.44 -16.79 -26.74
CA THR A 309 0.88 -18.07 -27.19
C THR A 309 1.91 -18.90 -27.96
N ILE A 310 2.72 -18.25 -28.80
CA ILE A 310 3.80 -18.93 -29.53
C ILE A 310 4.87 -19.45 -28.57
N VAL A 311 5.27 -18.66 -27.57
CA VAL A 311 6.22 -19.10 -26.54
C VAL A 311 5.65 -20.30 -25.75
N ALA A 312 4.35 -20.28 -25.43
CA ALA A 312 3.68 -21.39 -24.76
C ALA A 312 3.66 -22.64 -25.66
N LEU A 313 3.26 -22.52 -26.94
CA LEU A 313 3.25 -23.60 -27.91
C LEU A 313 4.65 -24.22 -28.07
N MET A 314 5.68 -23.40 -28.28
CA MET A 314 7.05 -23.90 -28.38
C MET A 314 7.52 -24.62 -27.12
N SER A 315 7.06 -24.20 -25.95
CA SER A 315 7.35 -24.89 -24.69
C SER A 315 6.63 -26.23 -24.57
N MET A 316 5.39 -26.34 -25.10
CA MET A 316 4.65 -27.58 -25.21
C MET A 316 5.31 -28.55 -26.19
N LEU A 317 5.81 -28.06 -27.33
CA LEU A 317 6.57 -28.88 -28.29
C LEU A 317 7.82 -29.52 -27.68
N ILE A 318 8.52 -28.81 -26.76
CA ILE A 318 9.61 -29.43 -26.00
C ILE A 318 9.12 -30.60 -25.15
N ALA A 319 7.92 -30.50 -24.54
CA ALA A 319 7.36 -31.59 -23.75
C ALA A 319 7.00 -32.80 -24.65
N ILE A 320 6.41 -32.54 -25.80
CA ILE A 320 6.03 -33.54 -26.79
C ILE A 320 7.29 -34.28 -27.33
N ASP A 321 8.34 -33.53 -27.64
CA ASP A 321 9.65 -34.09 -28.05
C ASP A 321 10.27 -35.05 -27.00
N ASN A 322 9.86 -34.94 -25.75
CA ASN A 322 10.31 -35.83 -24.66
C ASN A 322 9.28 -36.90 -24.30
N GLY A 323 8.26 -37.14 -25.15
CA GLY A 323 7.26 -38.19 -24.99
C GLY A 323 6.16 -37.88 -23.97
N PHE A 324 5.92 -36.59 -23.66
CA PHE A 324 4.85 -36.14 -22.80
C PHE A 324 3.76 -35.44 -23.58
N GLN A 325 2.57 -35.46 -23.03
CA GLN A 325 1.44 -34.70 -23.53
C GLN A 325 1.45 -33.27 -22.95
N ALA A 326 0.86 -32.32 -23.66
CA ALA A 326 0.74 -30.93 -23.24
C ALA A 326 -0.72 -30.47 -23.19
N CYS A 327 -1.06 -29.56 -22.28
CA CYS A 327 -2.41 -29.02 -22.16
C CYS A 327 -2.34 -27.48 -22.00
N LEU A 328 -3.10 -26.77 -22.84
CA LEU A 328 -3.33 -25.34 -22.73
C LEU A 328 -4.72 -25.08 -22.13
N MET A 329 -4.77 -24.45 -20.97
CA MET A 329 -6.02 -24.07 -20.33
C MET A 329 -6.36 -22.61 -20.63
N ALA A 330 -7.60 -22.34 -21.00
CA ALA A 330 -8.15 -21.00 -21.20
C ALA A 330 -9.31 -20.73 -20.22
N PRO A 331 -9.49 -19.49 -19.77
CA PRO A 331 -10.52 -19.16 -18.77
C PRO A 331 -11.96 -19.19 -19.30
N THR A 332 -12.13 -19.13 -20.62
CA THR A 332 -13.45 -19.14 -21.27
C THR A 332 -13.44 -20.08 -22.48
N GLU A 333 -14.62 -20.58 -22.87
CA GLU A 333 -14.81 -21.41 -24.05
C GLU A 333 -14.45 -20.67 -25.34
N ILE A 334 -14.78 -19.39 -25.43
CA ILE A 334 -14.44 -18.55 -26.60
C ILE A 334 -12.92 -18.51 -26.80
N LEU A 335 -12.17 -18.26 -25.73
CA LEU A 335 -10.70 -18.24 -25.80
C LEU A 335 -10.11 -19.62 -26.08
N ALA A 336 -10.71 -20.67 -25.51
CA ALA A 336 -10.29 -22.03 -25.81
C ALA A 336 -10.46 -22.36 -27.32
N SER A 337 -11.60 -22.00 -27.93
CA SER A 337 -11.85 -22.17 -29.35
C SER A 337 -10.90 -21.38 -30.22
N GLN A 338 -10.64 -20.10 -29.89
CA GLN A 338 -9.68 -19.29 -30.63
C GLN A 338 -8.25 -19.87 -30.57
N HIS A 339 -7.83 -20.34 -29.38
CA HIS A 339 -6.53 -21.01 -29.24
C HIS A 339 -6.48 -22.31 -30.01
N TYR A 340 -7.56 -23.10 -29.99
CA TYR A 340 -7.64 -24.36 -30.70
C TYR A 340 -7.47 -24.16 -32.21
N GLU A 341 -8.23 -23.24 -32.82
CA GLU A 341 -8.13 -22.92 -34.24
C GLU A 341 -6.70 -22.52 -34.63
N GLY A 342 -6.14 -21.51 -33.96
CA GLY A 342 -4.80 -21.03 -34.31
C GLY A 342 -3.68 -22.02 -34.01
N ILE A 343 -3.78 -22.83 -32.96
CA ILE A 343 -2.75 -23.84 -32.63
C ILE A 343 -2.87 -25.04 -33.55
N SER A 344 -4.08 -25.49 -33.89
CA SER A 344 -4.28 -26.60 -34.81
C SER A 344 -3.70 -26.31 -36.20
N GLU A 345 -3.96 -25.11 -36.73
CA GLU A 345 -3.40 -24.65 -38.00
C GLU A 345 -1.86 -24.68 -37.99
N LEU A 346 -1.26 -24.21 -36.91
CA LEU A 346 0.20 -24.21 -36.75
C LEU A 346 0.80 -25.60 -36.50
N CYS A 347 0.03 -26.52 -35.94
CA CYS A 347 0.50 -27.88 -35.60
C CYS A 347 0.30 -28.90 -36.71
N GLU A 348 -0.66 -28.69 -37.61
CA GLU A 348 -0.97 -29.62 -38.73
C GLU A 348 0.26 -29.94 -39.59
N PRO A 349 1.10 -28.95 -40.04
CA PRO A 349 2.24 -29.26 -40.91
C PRO A 349 3.33 -30.14 -40.26
N ILE A 350 3.37 -30.18 -38.93
CA ILE A 350 4.35 -30.97 -38.17
C ILE A 350 3.74 -32.25 -37.58
N GLY A 351 2.48 -32.56 -37.90
CA GLY A 351 1.81 -33.80 -37.48
C GLY A 351 1.44 -33.89 -36.01
N VAL A 352 1.42 -32.76 -35.27
CA VAL A 352 1.00 -32.72 -33.87
C VAL A 352 -0.52 -32.71 -33.77
N GLN A 353 -1.08 -33.75 -33.11
CA GLN A 353 -2.52 -33.89 -32.94
C GLN A 353 -3.04 -33.03 -31.80
N VAL A 354 -3.90 -32.06 -32.11
CA VAL A 354 -4.50 -31.10 -31.17
C VAL A 354 -6.02 -31.35 -31.10
N GLU A 355 -6.58 -31.36 -29.92
CA GLU A 355 -8.02 -31.50 -29.69
C GLU A 355 -8.49 -30.46 -28.66
N ILE A 356 -9.79 -30.15 -28.68
CA ILE A 356 -10.42 -29.20 -27.77
C ILE A 356 -11.41 -29.90 -26.83
N LEU A 357 -11.38 -29.54 -25.56
CA LEU A 357 -12.32 -29.97 -24.54
C LEU A 357 -12.93 -28.77 -23.84
N THR A 358 -14.24 -28.55 -23.99
CA THR A 358 -14.97 -27.42 -23.37
C THR A 358 -16.17 -27.91 -22.56
N GLY A 359 -16.89 -26.98 -21.91
CA GLY A 359 -18.13 -27.27 -21.23
C GLY A 359 -19.23 -27.83 -22.14
N SER A 360 -19.25 -27.37 -23.40
CA SER A 360 -20.24 -27.75 -24.41
C SER A 360 -19.92 -29.09 -25.11
N THR A 361 -18.71 -29.68 -24.91
CA THR A 361 -18.33 -30.96 -25.53
C THR A 361 -19.29 -32.08 -25.11
N LYS A 362 -19.93 -32.73 -26.10
CA LYS A 362 -20.91 -33.81 -25.88
C LYS A 362 -20.28 -34.98 -25.13
N LYS A 363 -21.04 -35.63 -24.29
CA LYS A 363 -20.56 -36.78 -23.46
C LYS A 363 -19.90 -37.89 -24.29
N LYS A 364 -20.44 -38.19 -25.49
CA LYS A 364 -19.90 -39.21 -26.40
C LYS A 364 -18.50 -38.80 -26.88
N ASP A 365 -18.37 -37.58 -27.36
CA ASP A 365 -17.11 -37.07 -27.92
C ASP A 365 -16.05 -36.91 -26.81
N ARG A 366 -16.48 -36.47 -25.62
CA ARG A 366 -15.64 -36.42 -24.44
C ARG A 366 -15.06 -37.79 -24.06
N LYS A 367 -15.86 -38.86 -24.15
CA LYS A 367 -15.38 -40.21 -23.87
C LYS A 367 -14.28 -40.62 -24.86
N VAL A 368 -14.50 -40.41 -26.14
CA VAL A 368 -13.52 -40.70 -27.21
C VAL A 368 -12.23 -39.90 -27.00
N LEU A 369 -12.35 -38.61 -26.69
CA LEU A 369 -11.18 -37.75 -26.40
C LEU A 369 -10.38 -38.29 -25.21
N HIS A 370 -11.04 -38.71 -24.13
CA HIS A 370 -10.37 -39.26 -22.96
C HIS A 370 -9.67 -40.59 -23.30
N GLU A 371 -10.29 -41.47 -24.10
CA GLU A 371 -9.70 -42.73 -24.54
C GLU A 371 -8.44 -42.44 -25.40
N ARG A 372 -8.52 -41.55 -26.39
CA ARG A 372 -7.37 -41.14 -27.22
C ARG A 372 -6.24 -40.52 -26.39
N LEU A 373 -6.61 -39.67 -25.41
CA LEU A 373 -5.63 -39.08 -24.49
C LEU A 373 -4.95 -40.14 -23.64
N GLN A 374 -5.69 -41.08 -23.10
CA GLN A 374 -5.17 -42.19 -22.29
C GLN A 374 -4.26 -43.12 -23.08
N ASN A 375 -4.57 -43.33 -24.37
CA ASN A 375 -3.76 -44.16 -25.26
C ASN A 375 -2.52 -43.47 -25.81
N GLY A 376 -2.34 -42.18 -25.53
CA GLY A 376 -1.21 -41.40 -26.06
C GLY A 376 -1.33 -41.01 -27.53
N GLU A 377 -2.54 -41.03 -28.09
CA GLU A 377 -2.83 -40.66 -29.47
C GLU A 377 -2.92 -39.13 -29.66
N LEU A 378 -3.07 -38.41 -28.59
CA LEU A 378 -3.08 -36.94 -28.56
C LEU A 378 -1.76 -36.41 -27.96
N HIS A 379 -1.31 -35.28 -28.48
CA HIS A 379 -0.10 -34.60 -28.04
C HIS A 379 -0.42 -33.45 -27.08
#